data_ecd24e3209999e75b03c3c83785c6e86
#
_entry.id   ecd24e3209999e75b03c3c83785c6e86
#
_cell.length_a   1.000
_cell.length_b   1.000
_cell.length_c   1.000
_cell.angle_alpha   90.00
_cell.angle_beta   90.00
_cell.angle_gamma   90.00
#
_symmetry.space_group_name_H-M   'P 1'
#
loop_
_entity.id
_entity.type
_entity.pdbx_description
1 polymer ?
#
loop_
_entity_poly.entity_id
_entity_poly.type
_entity_poly.pdbx_seq_one_letter_code
_entity_poly.pdbx_strand_id
1 'polypeptide(L)'
;MLVDDSYENLTLHAKGSQFIRTPALGETYVPYFTFSVPMIGGVPPAIAIRCESRDMGMHIVHSVISGNNYVVTVLWQPNIPNGDDGILYWYAFYPTSKTSRGTGVVVLRNRHTNIVTFDSDLKYLRVVDVISGSSETTANYPAGRTYASMAMRIQYRVQTDNVYLEHVDAWRWSADWDIISARWTGSTLNIRNVSMRQADQGIPNGVGGVWQQVGFSFLVVDVTGY
;
A
#
# COMPACT_ATOMS: atom_id res chain seq x y z
N MET A 1 -7.09 19.75 -9.93
CA MET A 1 -6.42 20.34 -8.75
C MET A 1 -7.29 21.50 -8.29
N LEU A 2 -7.79 21.47 -7.08
CA LEU A 2 -8.47 22.60 -6.48
C LEU A 2 -7.37 23.51 -5.89
N VAL A 3 -7.29 24.72 -6.38
CA VAL A 3 -6.39 25.74 -5.82
C VAL A 3 -7.23 26.61 -4.90
N ASP A 4 -7.20 26.32 -3.63
CA ASP A 4 -7.97 26.97 -2.57
C ASP A 4 -7.01 27.34 -1.44
N ASP A 5 -7.12 28.51 -0.89
CA ASP A 5 -6.31 28.98 0.23
C ASP A 5 -6.67 28.33 1.57
N SER A 6 -7.83 27.65 1.61
CA SER A 6 -8.34 26.99 2.80
C SER A 6 -7.86 25.54 2.96
N TYR A 7 -7.41 24.89 1.87
CA TYR A 7 -7.01 23.50 1.87
C TYR A 7 -5.53 23.34 1.48
N GLU A 8 -4.85 22.49 2.21
CA GLU A 8 -3.47 22.17 1.95
C GLU A 8 -3.36 20.99 0.98
N ASN A 9 -2.66 21.20 -0.13
CA ASN A 9 -2.40 20.15 -1.10
C ASN A 9 -1.28 19.22 -0.62
N LEU A 10 -1.29 17.96 -1.07
CA LEU A 10 -0.20 17.03 -0.87
C LEU A 10 0.76 17.05 -2.05
N THR A 11 2.06 17.05 -1.75
CA THR A 11 3.13 17.11 -2.75
C THR A 11 4.08 15.93 -2.61
N LEU A 12 4.57 15.42 -3.74
CA LEU A 12 5.59 14.39 -3.76
C LEU A 12 6.90 14.95 -3.19
N HIS A 13 7.45 14.29 -2.19
CA HIS A 13 8.76 14.64 -1.62
C HIS A 13 9.77 13.50 -1.74
N ALA A 14 9.32 12.26 -1.64
CA ALA A 14 10.18 11.09 -1.73
C ALA A 14 9.53 9.99 -2.56
N LYS A 15 10.36 9.23 -3.26
CA LYS A 15 9.97 8.03 -3.97
C LYS A 15 11.09 7.01 -3.94
N GLY A 16 10.77 5.76 -4.19
CA GLY A 16 11.75 4.70 -4.31
C GLY A 16 11.18 3.46 -4.95
N SER A 17 12.03 2.47 -5.09
CA SER A 17 11.64 1.16 -5.59
C SER A 17 12.37 0.06 -4.83
N GLN A 18 11.74 -1.10 -4.77
CA GLN A 18 12.28 -2.32 -4.19
C GLN A 18 12.04 -3.48 -5.14
N PHE A 19 13.10 -4.18 -5.51
CA PHE A 19 12.98 -5.45 -6.22
C PHE A 19 12.54 -6.54 -5.23
N ILE A 20 11.57 -7.34 -5.64
CA ILE A 20 10.99 -8.41 -4.84
C ILE A 20 11.13 -9.70 -5.62
N ARG A 21 11.90 -10.62 -5.07
CA ARG A 21 12.09 -11.95 -5.63
C ARG A 21 11.00 -12.88 -5.12
N THR A 22 10.39 -13.61 -6.02
CA THR A 22 9.55 -14.75 -5.65
C THR A 22 10.43 -15.87 -5.09
N PRO A 23 10.13 -16.42 -3.91
CA PRO A 23 10.91 -17.53 -3.35
C PRO A 23 10.78 -18.77 -4.25
N ALA A 24 11.87 -19.50 -4.35
CA ALA A 24 11.86 -20.80 -5.02
C ALA A 24 11.06 -21.83 -4.20
N LEU A 25 10.60 -22.87 -4.87
CA LEU A 25 9.87 -23.96 -4.21
C LEU A 25 10.73 -24.56 -3.08
N GLY A 26 10.21 -24.58 -1.86
CA GLY A 26 10.89 -25.09 -0.68
C GLY A 26 11.75 -24.07 0.09
N GLU A 27 11.88 -22.83 -0.38
CA GLU A 27 12.49 -21.75 0.42
C GLU A 27 11.52 -21.26 1.51
N THR A 28 12.10 -20.91 2.66
CA THR A 28 11.33 -20.22 3.71
C THR A 28 10.90 -18.84 3.20
N TYR A 29 9.62 -18.60 3.23
CA TYR A 29 9.01 -17.43 2.66
C TYR A 29 8.69 -16.39 3.73
N VAL A 30 9.18 -15.18 3.54
CA VAL A 30 8.80 -14.02 4.36
C VAL A 30 7.96 -13.09 3.49
N PRO A 31 6.64 -13.06 3.70
CA PRO A 31 5.73 -12.37 2.80
C PRO A 31 5.71 -10.85 2.99
N TYR A 32 6.58 -10.29 3.79
CA TYR A 32 6.63 -8.85 4.00
C TYR A 32 8.02 -8.29 3.88
N PHE A 33 8.06 -7.04 3.47
CA PHE A 33 9.25 -6.20 3.57
C PHE A 33 8.87 -4.83 4.13
N THR A 34 9.85 -4.13 4.63
CA THR A 34 9.67 -2.79 5.17
C THR A 34 10.50 -1.78 4.41
N PHE A 35 9.98 -0.59 4.25
CA PHE A 35 10.76 0.58 3.86
C PHE A 35 10.48 1.73 4.80
N SER A 36 11.42 2.67 4.86
CA SER A 36 11.30 3.84 5.71
C SER A 36 11.31 5.10 4.87
N VAL A 37 10.48 6.05 5.24
CA VAL A 37 10.49 7.41 4.69
C VAL A 37 10.62 8.40 5.83
N PRO A 38 11.38 9.51 5.67
CA PRO A 38 11.51 10.50 6.72
C PRO A 38 10.17 11.16 7.02
N MET A 39 9.92 11.47 8.30
CA MET A 39 8.82 12.37 8.67
C MET A 39 9.25 13.81 8.48
N ILE A 40 8.40 14.63 7.84
CA ILE A 40 8.71 16.03 7.61
C ILE A 40 7.89 16.90 8.56
N GLY A 41 8.57 17.64 9.43
CA GLY A 41 7.92 18.45 10.46
C GLY A 41 7.02 17.66 11.38
N GLY A 42 7.37 16.39 11.68
CA GLY A 42 6.61 15.51 12.56
C GLY A 42 5.35 14.91 11.92
N VAL A 43 5.14 15.09 10.61
CA VAL A 43 3.95 14.61 9.89
C VAL A 43 4.30 13.36 9.09
N PRO A 44 3.55 12.26 9.24
CA PRO A 44 3.69 11.08 8.40
C PRO A 44 3.19 11.36 6.98
N PRO A 45 3.81 10.76 5.94
CA PRO A 45 3.36 10.89 4.57
C PRO A 45 2.10 10.08 4.25
N ALA A 46 1.39 10.52 3.24
CA ALA A 46 0.46 9.65 2.51
C ALA A 46 1.27 8.82 1.49
N ILE A 47 1.09 7.50 1.49
CA ILE A 47 1.87 6.58 0.67
C ILE A 47 1.01 5.99 -0.43
N ALA A 48 1.43 6.17 -1.68
CA ALA A 48 0.93 5.41 -2.81
C ALA A 48 1.95 4.34 -3.23
N ILE A 49 1.47 3.18 -3.62
CA ILE A 49 2.29 2.07 -4.09
C ILE A 49 1.86 1.62 -5.49
N ARG A 50 2.82 1.15 -6.26
CA ARG A 50 2.61 0.47 -7.53
C ARG A 50 3.43 -0.80 -7.55
N CYS A 51 2.78 -1.94 -7.69
CA CYS A 51 3.44 -3.20 -7.95
C CYS A 51 3.39 -3.49 -9.44
N GLU A 52 4.54 -3.63 -10.06
CA GLU A 52 4.70 -4.11 -11.41
C GLU A 52 5.15 -5.57 -11.38
N SER A 53 4.19 -6.46 -11.38
CA SER A 53 4.39 -7.90 -11.45
C SER A 53 3.22 -8.52 -12.19
N ARG A 54 3.47 -9.66 -12.81
CA ARG A 54 2.44 -10.43 -13.48
C ARG A 54 1.50 -11.10 -12.46
N ASP A 55 2.04 -11.58 -11.35
CA ASP A 55 1.36 -12.49 -10.44
C ASP A 55 1.39 -12.08 -8.96
N MET A 56 1.99 -10.94 -8.62
CA MET A 56 2.05 -10.47 -7.24
C MET A 56 1.01 -9.41 -6.94
N GLY A 57 0.25 -9.61 -5.87
CA GLY A 57 -0.51 -8.56 -5.22
C GLY A 57 0.26 -7.96 -4.06
N MET A 58 0.13 -6.64 -3.85
CA MET A 58 0.77 -5.94 -2.73
C MET A 58 -0.19 -5.01 -2.03
N HIS A 59 -0.04 -4.90 -0.72
CA HIS A 59 -0.74 -3.89 0.06
C HIS A 59 0.04 -3.53 1.33
N ILE A 60 -0.19 -2.32 1.81
CA ILE A 60 0.36 -1.87 3.09
C ILE A 60 -0.47 -2.48 4.21
N VAL A 61 0.15 -3.29 5.06
CA VAL A 61 -0.52 -3.95 6.19
C VAL A 61 -0.30 -3.24 7.51
N HIS A 62 0.81 -2.55 7.63
CA HIS A 62 1.17 -1.87 8.86
C HIS A 62 2.05 -0.67 8.58
N SER A 63 1.93 0.33 9.43
CA SER A 63 2.84 1.45 9.44
C SER A 63 3.00 1.98 10.85
N VAL A 64 4.22 2.39 11.20
CA VAL A 64 4.58 2.87 12.54
C VAL A 64 5.56 4.02 12.47
N ILE A 65 5.44 4.93 13.41
CA ILE A 65 6.43 6.00 13.61
C ILE A 65 7.57 5.43 14.44
N SER A 66 8.79 5.52 13.91
CA SER A 66 10.02 5.12 14.60
C SER A 66 11.04 6.26 14.53
N GLY A 67 11.18 6.99 15.61
CA GLY A 67 11.98 8.22 15.65
C GLY A 67 11.47 9.24 14.64
N ASN A 68 12.34 9.69 13.74
CA ASN A 68 11.99 10.64 12.66
C ASN A 68 11.55 9.95 11.36
N ASN A 69 11.28 8.65 11.39
CA ASN A 69 10.90 7.88 10.22
C ASN A 69 9.48 7.32 10.35
N TYR A 70 8.81 7.26 9.21
CA TYR A 70 7.59 6.50 9.02
C TYR A 70 7.95 5.18 8.34
N VAL A 71 7.84 4.09 9.10
CA VAL A 71 8.19 2.73 8.64
C VAL A 71 6.92 2.08 8.12
N VAL A 72 6.96 1.63 6.89
CA VAL A 72 5.83 1.02 6.18
C VAL A 72 6.14 -0.45 5.93
N THR A 73 5.26 -1.32 6.37
CA THR A 73 5.31 -2.75 6.09
C THR A 73 4.33 -3.09 4.98
N VAL A 74 4.86 -3.68 3.93
CA VAL A 74 4.09 -4.15 2.78
C VAL A 74 4.04 -5.67 2.83
N LEU A 75 2.85 -6.21 2.77
CA LEU A 75 2.62 -7.61 2.50
C LEU A 75 2.63 -7.81 0.99
N TRP A 76 3.35 -8.79 0.51
CA TRP A 76 3.35 -9.20 -0.87
C TRP A 76 3.07 -10.69 -0.96
N GLN A 77 2.35 -11.09 -1.97
CA GLN A 77 2.05 -12.48 -2.16
C GLN A 77 2.12 -12.84 -3.64
N PRO A 78 2.95 -13.83 -3.99
CA PRO A 78 2.89 -14.45 -5.29
C PRO A 78 1.61 -15.28 -5.38
N ASN A 79 0.91 -15.16 -6.47
CA ASN A 79 -0.28 -15.95 -6.75
C ASN A 79 0.05 -17.43 -7.03
N ILE A 80 1.32 -17.73 -7.31
CA ILE A 80 1.80 -19.07 -7.71
C ILE A 80 3.21 -19.27 -7.13
N PRO A 81 3.55 -20.46 -6.57
CA PRO A 81 4.94 -20.85 -6.32
C PRO A 81 5.74 -20.73 -7.62
N ASN A 82 6.90 -20.06 -7.58
CA ASN A 82 7.72 -19.69 -8.74
C ASN A 82 7.08 -18.65 -9.67
N GLY A 83 6.22 -17.77 -9.15
CA GLY A 83 5.72 -16.60 -9.87
C GLY A 83 6.83 -15.63 -10.29
N ASP A 84 6.48 -14.68 -11.16
CA ASP A 84 7.43 -13.66 -11.63
C ASP A 84 7.92 -12.76 -10.49
N ASP A 85 9.18 -12.44 -10.51
CA ASP A 85 9.74 -11.35 -9.71
C ASP A 85 9.02 -10.04 -10.03
N GLY A 86 9.02 -9.11 -9.07
CA GLY A 86 8.33 -7.85 -9.23
C GLY A 86 9.13 -6.67 -8.70
N ILE A 87 8.69 -5.49 -9.10
CA ILE A 87 9.21 -4.25 -8.56
C ILE A 87 8.07 -3.53 -7.87
N LEU A 88 8.27 -3.20 -6.60
CA LEU A 88 7.42 -2.25 -5.89
C LEU A 88 8.01 -0.86 -6.08
N TYR A 89 7.20 0.07 -6.55
CA TYR A 89 7.45 1.50 -6.48
C TYR A 89 6.62 2.11 -5.38
N TRP A 90 7.17 3.05 -4.64
CA TRP A 90 6.46 3.81 -3.63
C TRP A 90 6.67 5.31 -3.81
N TYR A 91 5.64 6.08 -3.45
CA TYR A 91 5.59 7.54 -3.57
C TYR A 91 5.06 8.11 -2.26
N ALA A 92 5.82 9.00 -1.64
CA ALA A 92 5.47 9.63 -0.37
C ALA A 92 5.10 11.10 -0.58
N PHE A 93 3.86 11.43 -0.21
CA PHE A 93 3.29 12.74 -0.36
C PHE A 93 3.11 13.40 1.01
N TYR A 94 3.48 14.67 1.10
CA TYR A 94 3.41 15.45 2.33
C TYR A 94 2.64 16.74 2.09
N PRO A 95 2.09 17.36 3.15
CA PRO A 95 1.48 18.68 3.07
C PRO A 95 2.46 19.71 2.45
N THR A 96 1.94 20.58 1.59
CA THR A 96 2.73 21.60 0.91
C THR A 96 3.48 22.52 1.88
N SER A 97 2.86 22.85 3.02
CA SER A 97 3.48 23.65 4.10
C SER A 97 4.77 23.04 4.66
N LYS A 98 4.95 21.72 4.51
CA LYS A 98 6.12 20.99 5.01
C LYS A 98 7.20 20.79 3.95
N THR A 99 6.86 20.94 2.68
CA THR A 99 7.74 20.64 1.55
C THR A 99 8.15 21.86 0.74
N SER A 100 7.29 22.89 0.68
CA SER A 100 7.53 24.09 -0.09
C SER A 100 8.60 24.98 0.56
N ARG A 101 9.50 25.49 -0.28
CA ARG A 101 10.42 26.57 0.07
C ARG A 101 9.87 27.95 -0.30
N GLY A 102 8.69 28.01 -0.96
CA GLY A 102 8.07 29.24 -1.41
C GLY A 102 8.83 29.93 -2.53
N THR A 103 9.53 29.17 -3.36
CA THR A 103 10.41 29.67 -4.43
C THR A 103 9.82 29.58 -5.83
N GLY A 104 8.64 28.96 -5.97
CA GLY A 104 7.97 28.83 -7.26
C GLY A 104 7.57 30.16 -7.88
N VAL A 105 7.38 30.14 -9.20
CA VAL A 105 6.90 31.31 -9.96
C VAL A 105 5.53 31.78 -9.46
N VAL A 106 4.68 30.80 -9.03
CA VAL A 106 3.39 31.06 -8.39
C VAL A 106 3.39 30.39 -7.03
N VAL A 107 3.24 31.15 -5.97
CA VAL A 107 3.12 30.66 -4.60
C VAL A 107 1.84 31.23 -3.98
N LEU A 108 0.93 30.35 -3.58
CA LEU A 108 -0.27 30.75 -2.85
C LEU A 108 -0.11 30.46 -1.37
N ARG A 109 -0.58 31.37 -0.56
CA ARG A 109 -0.56 31.26 0.89
C ARG A 109 -1.94 31.45 1.46
N ASN A 110 -2.24 30.69 2.51
CA ASN A 110 -3.42 30.96 3.30
C ASN A 110 -3.34 32.38 3.90
N ARG A 111 -4.34 33.22 3.64
CA ARG A 111 -4.35 34.63 4.03
C ARG A 111 -4.34 34.86 5.54
N HIS A 112 -4.79 33.89 6.33
CA HIS A 112 -4.89 34.02 7.78
C HIS A 112 -3.64 33.47 8.49
N THR A 113 -3.09 32.35 7.98
CA THR A 113 -1.97 31.64 8.63
C THR A 113 -0.63 31.89 7.95
N ASN A 114 -0.63 32.48 6.75
CA ASN A 114 0.54 32.66 5.89
C ASN A 114 1.22 31.33 5.47
N ILE A 115 0.55 30.20 5.68
CA ILE A 115 1.04 28.87 5.29
C ILE A 115 0.97 28.74 3.77
N VAL A 116 2.00 28.17 3.13
CA VAL A 116 2.00 27.88 1.70
C VAL A 116 1.03 26.73 1.43
N THR A 117 0.04 26.97 0.58
CA THR A 117 -0.96 25.98 0.15
C THR A 117 -0.70 25.49 -1.27
N PHE A 118 -0.01 26.28 -2.07
CA PHE A 118 0.39 25.93 -3.43
C PHE A 118 1.75 26.56 -3.76
N ASP A 119 2.60 25.81 -4.49
CA ASP A 119 3.88 26.24 -5.01
C ASP A 119 4.11 25.58 -6.36
N SER A 120 4.27 26.38 -7.43
CA SER A 120 4.34 25.86 -8.80
C SER A 120 5.55 24.96 -9.08
N ASP A 121 6.57 24.98 -8.22
CA ASP A 121 7.76 24.15 -8.36
C ASP A 121 7.55 22.71 -7.84
N LEU A 122 6.42 22.45 -7.17
CA LEU A 122 6.16 21.15 -6.54
C LEU A 122 5.29 20.24 -7.41
N LYS A 123 5.49 18.93 -7.25
CA LYS A 123 4.70 17.90 -7.88
C LYS A 123 3.57 17.45 -6.96
N TYR A 124 2.36 17.79 -7.34
CA TYR A 124 1.16 17.57 -6.52
C TYR A 124 0.56 16.18 -6.70
N LEU A 125 -0.02 15.65 -5.61
CA LEU A 125 -0.86 14.46 -5.67
C LEU A 125 -2.00 14.66 -6.67
N ARG A 126 -2.05 13.84 -7.70
CA ARG A 126 -3.08 13.88 -8.75
C ARG A 126 -3.99 12.66 -8.62
N VAL A 127 -5.07 12.79 -7.88
CA VAL A 127 -6.09 11.75 -7.80
C VAL A 127 -6.88 11.75 -9.11
N VAL A 128 -6.96 10.61 -9.77
CA VAL A 128 -7.69 10.44 -11.03
C VAL A 128 -8.93 9.61 -10.88
N ASP A 129 -9.01 8.77 -9.84
CA ASP A 129 -10.16 7.91 -9.58
C ASP A 129 -10.23 7.46 -8.13
N VAL A 130 -11.41 7.01 -7.71
CA VAL A 130 -11.68 6.36 -6.44
C VAL A 130 -12.41 5.06 -6.71
N ILE A 131 -11.76 3.93 -6.49
CA ILE A 131 -12.35 2.61 -6.67
C ILE A 131 -12.76 2.06 -5.31
N SER A 132 -14.03 1.73 -5.17
CA SER A 132 -14.57 1.11 -3.95
C SER A 132 -15.45 -0.08 -4.32
N GLY A 133 -15.45 -1.09 -3.47
CA GLY A 133 -16.26 -2.28 -3.70
C GLY A 133 -16.10 -3.32 -2.61
N SER A 134 -16.70 -4.49 -2.85
CA SER A 134 -16.61 -5.67 -1.99
C SER A 134 -16.23 -6.95 -2.76
N SER A 135 -15.99 -6.82 -4.06
CA SER A 135 -15.60 -7.93 -4.94
C SER A 135 -14.43 -7.52 -5.83
N GLU A 136 -13.74 -8.50 -6.35
CA GLU A 136 -12.66 -8.29 -7.32
C GLU A 136 -13.12 -7.43 -8.50
N THR A 137 -12.24 -6.56 -8.97
CA THR A 137 -12.54 -5.66 -10.08
C THR A 137 -11.29 -5.33 -10.89
N THR A 138 -11.51 -4.86 -12.11
CA THR A 138 -10.47 -4.39 -13.02
C THR A 138 -10.86 -3.03 -13.55
N ALA A 139 -9.92 -2.08 -13.52
CA ALA A 139 -10.10 -0.74 -14.06
C ALA A 139 -8.98 -0.42 -15.06
N ASN A 140 -9.34 0.18 -16.19
CA ASN A 140 -8.41 0.56 -17.25
C ASN A 140 -8.29 2.08 -17.31
N TYR A 141 -7.06 2.56 -17.42
CA TYR A 141 -6.73 3.98 -17.49
C TYR A 141 -6.03 4.31 -18.82
N PRO A 142 -5.97 5.59 -19.21
CA PRO A 142 -5.27 5.99 -20.43
C PRO A 142 -3.83 5.48 -20.48
N ALA A 143 -3.45 4.90 -21.63
CA ALA A 143 -2.08 4.45 -21.88
C ALA A 143 -1.09 5.64 -21.91
N GLY A 144 0.20 5.35 -21.74
CA GLY A 144 1.26 6.35 -21.73
C GLY A 144 1.39 7.14 -20.42
N ARG A 145 0.61 6.78 -19.41
CA ARG A 145 0.71 7.32 -18.05
C ARG A 145 1.08 6.23 -17.06
N THR A 146 1.69 6.63 -15.96
CA THR A 146 2.03 5.78 -14.83
C THR A 146 1.10 6.08 -13.67
N TYR A 147 0.50 5.03 -13.11
CA TYR A 147 -0.44 5.16 -12.00
C TYR A 147 0.05 4.36 -10.80
N ALA A 148 -0.34 4.80 -9.61
CA ALA A 148 -0.15 4.10 -8.35
C ALA A 148 -1.49 4.06 -7.58
N SER A 149 -1.57 3.22 -6.56
CA SER A 149 -2.76 3.10 -5.72
C SER A 149 -2.43 3.43 -4.27
N MET A 150 -3.32 4.15 -3.62
CA MET A 150 -3.27 4.45 -2.19
C MET A 150 -4.48 3.79 -1.53
N ALA A 151 -4.23 2.86 -0.62
CA ALA A 151 -5.29 2.20 0.10
C ALA A 151 -5.88 3.14 1.15
N MET A 152 -7.19 3.37 1.07
CA MET A 152 -7.97 4.11 2.07
C MET A 152 -8.69 3.15 3.01
N ARG A 153 -9.10 2.02 2.48
CA ARG A 153 -9.73 0.94 3.21
C ARG A 153 -9.34 -0.39 2.57
N ILE A 154 -8.96 -1.36 3.37
CA ILE A 154 -8.57 -2.70 2.90
C ILE A 154 -9.60 -3.70 3.40
N GLN A 155 -10.14 -4.48 2.47
CA GLN A 155 -10.95 -5.64 2.81
C GLN A 155 -10.03 -6.78 3.23
N TYR A 156 -10.36 -7.42 4.34
CA TYR A 156 -9.67 -8.61 4.80
C TYR A 156 -10.62 -9.57 5.51
N ARG A 157 -10.25 -10.82 5.49
CA ARG A 157 -10.79 -11.86 6.35
C ARG A 157 -9.63 -12.67 6.91
N VAL A 158 -9.66 -12.91 8.20
CA VAL A 158 -8.71 -13.80 8.88
C VAL A 158 -9.55 -14.86 9.58
N GLN A 159 -9.30 -16.12 9.27
CA GLN A 159 -9.91 -17.25 9.95
C GLN A 159 -8.82 -18.06 10.60
N THR A 160 -8.96 -18.35 11.88
CA THR A 160 -8.04 -19.19 12.63
C THR A 160 -8.75 -20.47 13.09
N ASP A 161 -8.10 -21.60 12.92
CA ASP A 161 -8.58 -22.90 13.33
C ASP A 161 -7.52 -23.62 14.17
N ASN A 162 -8.00 -24.33 15.19
CA ASN A 162 -7.20 -25.27 15.98
C ASN A 162 -7.72 -26.69 15.77
N VAL A 163 -6.88 -27.55 15.26
CA VAL A 163 -7.22 -28.96 15.02
C VAL A 163 -6.26 -29.84 15.79
N TYR A 164 -6.80 -30.74 16.60
CA TYR A 164 -6.00 -31.77 17.25
C TYR A 164 -5.68 -32.90 16.27
N LEU A 165 -4.40 -33.23 16.16
CA LEU A 165 -3.90 -34.27 15.27
C LEU A 165 -3.57 -35.52 16.10
N GLU A 166 -4.50 -36.48 16.18
CA GLU A 166 -4.37 -37.70 16.99
C GLU A 166 -3.13 -38.53 16.65
N HIS A 167 -2.74 -38.59 15.37
CA HIS A 167 -1.63 -39.40 14.90
C HIS A 167 -0.23 -38.90 15.35
N VAL A 168 -0.13 -37.68 15.84
CA VAL A 168 1.11 -37.07 16.35
C VAL A 168 0.94 -36.52 17.76
N ASP A 169 -0.22 -36.71 18.37
CA ASP A 169 -0.59 -36.20 19.70
C ASP A 169 -0.27 -34.70 19.87
N ALA A 170 -0.62 -33.90 18.88
CA ALA A 170 -0.31 -32.49 18.84
C ALA A 170 -1.45 -31.66 18.29
N TRP A 171 -1.51 -30.40 18.72
CA TRP A 171 -2.39 -29.42 18.14
C TRP A 171 -1.74 -28.78 16.91
N ARG A 172 -2.53 -28.56 15.88
CA ARG A 172 -2.19 -27.77 14.72
C ARG A 172 -3.00 -26.48 14.74
N TRP A 173 -2.29 -25.36 14.76
CA TRP A 173 -2.90 -24.07 14.54
C TRP A 173 -2.77 -23.69 13.05
N SER A 174 -3.81 -23.11 12.48
CA SER A 174 -3.75 -22.53 11.15
C SER A 174 -4.50 -21.21 11.10
N ALA A 175 -3.98 -20.29 10.32
CA ALA A 175 -4.64 -19.05 9.96
C ALA A 175 -4.75 -18.94 8.44
N ASP A 176 -5.96 -18.78 7.96
CA ASP A 176 -6.25 -18.45 6.57
C ASP A 176 -6.55 -16.95 6.49
N TRP A 177 -5.84 -16.28 5.61
CA TRP A 177 -5.93 -14.84 5.41
C TRP A 177 -6.37 -14.57 3.99
N ASP A 178 -7.49 -13.89 3.82
CA ASP A 178 -7.95 -13.39 2.54
C ASP A 178 -7.87 -11.87 2.56
N ILE A 179 -7.10 -11.30 1.65
CA ILE A 179 -6.84 -9.86 1.64
C ILE A 179 -6.97 -9.33 0.22
N ILE A 180 -7.66 -8.22 0.06
CA ILE A 180 -7.74 -7.49 -1.20
C ILE A 180 -6.42 -6.79 -1.46
N SER A 181 -5.83 -7.04 -2.62
CA SER A 181 -4.59 -6.42 -3.09
C SER A 181 -4.77 -5.71 -4.43
N ALA A 182 -3.94 -4.70 -4.66
CA ALA A 182 -3.90 -3.93 -5.89
C ALA A 182 -2.66 -4.31 -6.70
N ARG A 183 -2.84 -4.63 -7.98
CA ARG A 183 -1.78 -4.97 -8.92
C ARG A 183 -1.92 -4.17 -10.21
N TRP A 184 -0.82 -3.69 -10.71
CA TRP A 184 -0.77 -2.96 -11.97
C TRP A 184 -0.15 -3.80 -13.10
N THR A 185 -0.80 -3.77 -14.26
CA THR A 185 -0.26 -4.29 -15.51
C THR A 185 -0.38 -3.19 -16.56
N GLY A 186 0.73 -2.50 -16.82
CA GLY A 186 0.68 -1.27 -17.60
C GLY A 186 -0.23 -0.22 -16.98
N SER A 187 -1.28 0.20 -17.67
CA SER A 187 -2.29 1.14 -17.19
C SER A 187 -3.56 0.46 -16.65
N THR A 188 -3.54 -0.85 -16.46
CA THR A 188 -4.66 -1.62 -15.92
C THR A 188 -4.42 -1.92 -14.43
N LEU A 189 -5.36 -1.50 -13.58
CA LEU A 189 -5.40 -1.87 -12.17
C LEU A 189 -6.27 -3.11 -12.00
N ASN A 190 -5.70 -4.15 -11.43
CA ASN A 190 -6.40 -5.36 -11.03
C ASN A 190 -6.50 -5.41 -9.50
N ILE A 191 -7.69 -5.41 -8.98
CA ILE A 191 -7.98 -5.60 -7.58
C ILE A 191 -8.46 -7.04 -7.41
N ARG A 192 -7.70 -7.82 -6.64
CA ARG A 192 -7.90 -9.27 -6.48
C ARG A 192 -7.85 -9.65 -5.02
N ASN A 193 -8.61 -10.68 -4.69
CA ASN A 193 -8.47 -11.34 -3.41
C ASN A 193 -7.25 -12.26 -3.47
N VAL A 194 -6.44 -12.18 -2.44
CA VAL A 194 -5.23 -12.99 -2.30
C VAL A 194 -5.34 -13.74 -0.99
N SER A 195 -5.26 -15.07 -1.07
CA SER A 195 -5.38 -15.96 0.08
C SER A 195 -4.02 -16.47 0.50
N MET A 196 -3.76 -16.46 1.81
CA MET A 196 -2.57 -17.03 2.43
C MET A 196 -2.99 -18.00 3.52
N ARG A 197 -2.22 -19.06 3.67
CA ARG A 197 -2.35 -19.97 4.78
C ARG A 197 -1.05 -20.06 5.55
N GLN A 198 -1.14 -19.83 6.85
CA GLN A 198 -0.07 -20.15 7.79
C GLN A 198 -0.53 -21.31 8.65
N ALA A 199 0.28 -22.34 8.81
CA ALA A 199 0.03 -23.45 9.72
C ALA A 199 1.28 -23.71 10.55
N ASP A 200 1.08 -23.92 11.84
CA ASP A 200 2.13 -24.30 12.78
C ASP A 200 1.70 -25.52 13.60
N GLN A 201 2.63 -26.37 13.99
CA GLN A 201 2.39 -27.56 14.79
C GLN A 201 2.93 -27.36 16.21
N GLY A 202 2.19 -27.80 17.20
CA GLY A 202 2.70 -27.99 18.56
C GLY A 202 2.27 -26.98 19.61
N ILE A 203 1.53 -25.92 19.27
CA ILE A 203 1.04 -24.98 20.29
C ILE A 203 -0.41 -24.62 20.02
N PRO A 204 -1.34 -24.90 20.93
CA PRO A 204 -2.68 -24.35 20.84
C PRO A 204 -2.61 -22.85 21.16
N ASN A 205 -2.43 -22.03 20.14
CA ASN A 205 -2.43 -20.59 20.28
C ASN A 205 -3.79 -20.04 19.91
N GLY A 206 -4.61 -19.84 20.92
CA GLY A 206 -5.78 -19.01 20.81
C GLY A 206 -7.08 -19.75 20.48
N VAL A 207 -8.14 -19.01 20.60
CA VAL A 207 -9.51 -19.44 20.26
C VAL A 207 -9.66 -19.29 18.76
N GLY A 208 -10.15 -20.32 18.08
CA GLY A 208 -10.57 -20.22 16.68
C GLY A 208 -11.57 -19.07 16.51
N GLY A 209 -11.44 -18.31 15.44
CA GLY A 209 -12.30 -17.16 15.21
C GLY A 209 -12.21 -16.64 13.78
N VAL A 210 -13.16 -15.79 13.44
CA VAL A 210 -13.20 -15.10 12.16
C VAL A 210 -13.20 -13.59 12.42
N TRP A 211 -12.22 -12.88 11.87
CA TRP A 211 -12.17 -11.42 11.84
C TRP A 211 -12.28 -10.98 10.40
N GLN A 212 -13.18 -10.06 10.11
CA GLN A 212 -13.36 -9.58 8.75
C GLN A 212 -13.71 -8.10 8.68
N GLN A 213 -13.22 -7.45 7.64
CA GLN A 213 -13.68 -6.16 7.19
C GLN A 213 -14.12 -6.30 5.74
N VAL A 214 -15.39 -6.00 5.48
CA VAL A 214 -15.96 -6.07 4.13
C VAL A 214 -15.83 -4.70 3.45
N GLY A 215 -15.46 -4.73 2.17
CA GLY A 215 -15.31 -3.56 1.33
C GLY A 215 -13.93 -2.91 1.40
N PHE A 216 -13.49 -2.49 0.25
CA PHE A 216 -12.22 -1.78 0.04
C PHE A 216 -12.46 -0.41 -0.58
N SER A 217 -11.45 0.46 -0.51
CA SER A 217 -11.39 1.72 -1.24
C SER A 217 -9.93 2.07 -1.54
N PHE A 218 -9.65 2.38 -2.81
CA PHE A 218 -8.35 2.83 -3.28
C PHE A 218 -8.49 4.16 -4.00
N LEU A 219 -7.61 5.11 -3.70
CA LEU A 219 -7.37 6.25 -4.57
C LEU A 219 -6.40 5.81 -5.67
N VAL A 220 -6.73 6.12 -6.90
CA VAL A 220 -5.83 5.97 -8.05
C VAL A 220 -5.17 7.31 -8.30
N VAL A 221 -3.85 7.33 -8.32
CA VAL A 221 -3.07 8.54 -8.47
C VAL A 221 -2.19 8.46 -9.73
N ASP A 222 -2.16 9.55 -10.50
CA ASP A 222 -1.27 9.69 -11.64
C ASP A 222 0.10 10.15 -11.15
N VAL A 223 1.10 9.29 -11.31
CA VAL A 223 2.49 9.52 -10.92
C VAL A 223 3.42 9.68 -12.13
N THR A 224 2.86 9.97 -13.31
CA THR A 224 3.62 10.20 -14.54
C THR A 224 4.58 11.39 -14.38
N GLY A 225 5.84 11.15 -14.69
CA GLY A 225 6.89 12.18 -14.59
C GLY A 225 7.35 12.46 -13.15
N TYR A 226 6.98 11.64 -12.19
CA TYR A 226 7.43 11.74 -10.80
C TYR A 226 8.74 10.99 -10.57
#